data_b858735b52e1c22af1b055a0f50dcf5b
#
_entry.id   b858735b52e1c22af1b055a0f50dcf5b
#
_cell.length_a   1.000
_cell.length_b   1.000
_cell.length_c   1.000
_cell.angle_alpha   90.00
_cell.angle_beta   90.00
_cell.angle_gamma   90.00
#
_symmetry.space_group_name_H-M   'P 1'
#
loop_
_entity.id
_entity.type
_entity.pdbx_description
1 polymer ?
#
loop_
_entity_poly.entity_id
_entity_poly.type
_entity_poly.pdbx_seq_one_letter_code
_entity_poly.pdbx_strand_id
1 'polypeptide(L)'
;MKAVLFSMGLCSVLAIFGNPVRAEETSKISDVHLCCKGCVDGVEKAVSKVDGAKATSDSDAGTVTISGPDKATVQKAADALVKAGYFGKSDGGVTLNPQAGAAGQKVQTLKIEGAHLCCGKCVKAVDRAVKAVPGAKEHNAVKGAKSFDVTGDFNDKDFVTALQKEGLTGQIAK
;
A
#
# COMPACT_ATOMS: atom_id res chain seq x y z
N MET A 1 74.84 1.51 -40.52
CA MET A 1 74.15 2.06 -39.32
C MET A 1 72.70 2.35 -39.69
N LYS A 2 71.80 1.48 -39.29
CA LYS A 2 70.35 1.59 -39.62
C LYS A 2 69.61 1.97 -38.34
N ALA A 3 69.01 3.14 -38.30
CA ALA A 3 68.15 3.62 -37.21
C ALA A 3 66.73 3.04 -37.38
N VAL A 4 66.26 2.31 -36.38
CA VAL A 4 64.91 1.80 -36.32
C VAL A 4 64.07 2.77 -35.47
N LEU A 5 63.14 3.45 -36.10
CA LEU A 5 62.11 4.30 -35.44
C LEU A 5 61.00 3.43 -34.88
N PHE A 6 60.85 3.42 -33.54
CA PHE A 6 59.79 2.74 -32.80
C PHE A 6 58.63 3.70 -32.69
N SER A 7 57.57 3.42 -33.43
CA SER A 7 56.29 4.17 -33.34
C SER A 7 55.49 3.65 -32.17
N MET A 8 55.35 4.45 -31.09
CA MET A 8 54.46 4.17 -29.96
C MET A 8 53.04 4.56 -30.34
N GLY A 9 52.21 3.57 -30.65
CA GLY A 9 50.81 3.72 -30.81
C GLY A 9 50.12 3.96 -29.47
N LEU A 10 49.54 5.16 -29.29
CA LEU A 10 48.74 5.56 -28.14
C LEU A 10 47.36 4.95 -28.28
N CYS A 11 47.09 3.84 -27.59
CA CYS A 11 45.79 3.18 -27.55
C CYS A 11 44.91 3.92 -26.54
N SER A 12 44.07 4.86 -27.02
CA SER A 12 43.07 5.54 -26.22
C SER A 12 41.93 4.56 -25.88
N VAL A 13 41.93 4.05 -24.64
CA VAL A 13 40.83 3.27 -24.08
C VAL A 13 39.69 4.25 -23.73
N LEU A 14 38.68 4.33 -24.59
CA LEU A 14 37.41 4.95 -24.22
C LEU A 14 36.73 4.08 -23.15
N ALA A 15 36.82 4.48 -21.89
CA ALA A 15 36.00 3.92 -20.83
C ALA A 15 34.53 4.39 -21.03
N ILE A 16 33.70 3.53 -21.61
CA ILE A 16 32.26 3.74 -21.68
C ILE A 16 31.73 3.51 -20.27
N PHE A 17 31.54 4.60 -19.52
CA PHE A 17 30.75 4.58 -18.27
C PHE A 17 29.29 4.33 -18.63
N GLY A 18 28.95 3.08 -18.92
CA GLY A 18 27.59 2.63 -18.99
C GLY A 18 26.98 2.73 -17.58
N ASN A 19 26.10 3.72 -17.35
CA ASN A 19 25.24 3.68 -16.16
C ASN A 19 24.50 2.34 -16.17
N PRO A 20 24.60 1.52 -15.13
CA PRO A 20 23.79 0.32 -15.05
C PRO A 20 22.34 0.73 -15.10
N VAL A 21 21.62 0.34 -16.15
CA VAL A 21 20.16 0.43 -16.22
C VAL A 21 19.66 -0.47 -15.10
N ARG A 22 19.32 0.13 -13.97
CA ARG A 22 18.74 -0.56 -12.83
C ARG A 22 17.35 -1.02 -13.25
N ALA A 23 17.11 -2.32 -13.22
CA ALA A 23 15.79 -2.85 -13.51
C ALA A 23 14.79 -2.24 -12.51
N GLU A 24 13.65 -1.74 -13.02
CA GLU A 24 12.58 -1.22 -12.18
C GLU A 24 11.97 -2.41 -11.41
N GLU A 25 11.92 -2.29 -10.09
CA GLU A 25 11.29 -3.29 -9.22
C GLU A 25 9.79 -3.04 -9.18
N THR A 26 9.00 -4.10 -9.21
CA THR A 26 7.54 -4.01 -9.19
C THR A 26 6.95 -4.98 -8.17
N SER A 27 5.80 -4.62 -7.61
CA SER A 27 4.96 -5.51 -6.81
C SER A 27 3.49 -5.24 -7.07
N LYS A 28 2.71 -6.32 -7.19
CA LYS A 28 1.27 -6.27 -7.38
C LYS A 28 0.53 -6.59 -6.09
N ILE A 29 -0.45 -5.76 -5.78
CA ILE A 29 -1.34 -5.92 -4.62
C ILE A 29 -2.75 -6.10 -5.17
N SER A 30 -3.39 -7.21 -4.86
CA SER A 30 -4.76 -7.56 -5.26
C SER A 30 -5.74 -7.38 -4.10
N ASP A 31 -7.05 -7.47 -4.41
CA ASP A 31 -8.15 -7.33 -3.45
C ASP A 31 -8.16 -5.97 -2.73
N VAL A 32 -7.65 -4.90 -3.37
CA VAL A 32 -7.68 -3.54 -2.84
C VAL A 32 -9.05 -2.92 -3.13
N HIS A 33 -9.63 -2.22 -2.15
CA HIS A 33 -10.93 -1.55 -2.32
C HIS A 33 -10.83 -0.31 -3.21
N LEU A 34 -10.96 -0.49 -4.54
CA LEU A 34 -10.88 0.56 -5.57
C LEU A 34 -12.26 0.82 -6.20
N CYS A 35 -13.22 1.25 -5.42
CA CYS A 35 -14.63 1.32 -5.83
C CYS A 35 -15.01 2.56 -6.67
N CYS A 36 -14.12 3.52 -6.84
CA CYS A 36 -14.34 4.75 -7.61
C CYS A 36 -13.02 5.48 -7.89
N LYS A 37 -13.08 6.49 -8.79
CA LYS A 37 -11.92 7.35 -9.11
C LYS A 37 -11.23 7.92 -7.87
N GLY A 38 -11.98 8.33 -6.84
CA GLY A 38 -11.40 8.86 -5.60
C GLY A 38 -10.51 7.84 -4.85
N CYS A 39 -10.77 6.53 -5.00
CA CYS A 39 -9.87 5.51 -4.46
C CYS A 39 -8.57 5.44 -5.26
N VAL A 40 -8.65 5.48 -6.59
CA VAL A 40 -7.47 5.48 -7.48
C VAL A 40 -6.61 6.71 -7.22
N ASP A 41 -7.20 7.90 -7.21
CA ASP A 41 -6.50 9.16 -6.91
C ASP A 41 -5.84 9.13 -5.51
N GLY A 42 -6.50 8.48 -4.55
CA GLY A 42 -5.97 8.29 -3.19
C GLY A 42 -4.74 7.38 -3.14
N VAL A 43 -4.73 6.31 -3.93
CA VAL A 43 -3.57 5.40 -4.09
C VAL A 43 -2.40 6.16 -4.71
N GLU A 44 -2.62 6.85 -5.83
CA GLU A 44 -1.59 7.64 -6.51
C GLU A 44 -1.00 8.69 -5.57
N LYS A 45 -1.85 9.43 -4.85
CA LYS A 45 -1.43 10.42 -3.86
C LYS A 45 -0.64 9.82 -2.69
N ALA A 46 -0.96 8.59 -2.27
CA ALA A 46 -0.22 7.93 -1.21
C ALA A 46 1.18 7.53 -1.67
N VAL A 47 1.28 6.90 -2.84
CA VAL A 47 2.54 6.41 -3.41
C VAL A 47 3.45 7.54 -3.87
N SER A 48 2.91 8.64 -4.43
CA SER A 48 3.69 9.80 -4.88
C SER A 48 4.44 10.55 -3.76
N LYS A 49 4.16 10.25 -2.49
CA LYS A 49 4.94 10.77 -1.35
C LYS A 49 6.29 10.07 -1.19
N VAL A 50 6.52 8.99 -1.91
CA VAL A 50 7.77 8.23 -1.88
C VAL A 50 8.53 8.52 -3.17
N ASP A 51 9.66 9.19 -3.05
CA ASP A 51 10.50 9.56 -4.20
C ASP A 51 10.88 8.34 -5.04
N GLY A 52 10.67 8.45 -6.35
CA GLY A 52 10.97 7.40 -7.32
C GLY A 52 9.92 6.29 -7.39
N ALA A 53 8.90 6.28 -6.51
CA ALA A 53 7.81 5.30 -6.60
C ALA A 53 6.69 5.79 -7.51
N LYS A 54 6.04 4.82 -8.19
CA LYS A 54 4.84 5.02 -9.00
C LYS A 54 3.81 3.95 -8.68
N ALA A 55 2.55 4.25 -8.87
CA ALA A 55 1.46 3.28 -8.78
C ALA A 55 0.59 3.33 -10.04
N THR A 56 0.14 2.16 -10.46
CA THR A 56 -0.91 1.98 -11.45
C THR A 56 -2.02 1.18 -10.82
N SER A 57 -3.25 1.67 -10.92
CA SER A 57 -4.43 1.04 -10.31
C SER A 57 -5.40 0.58 -11.38
N ASP A 58 -5.94 -0.63 -11.19
CA ASP A 58 -7.05 -1.16 -11.96
C ASP A 58 -8.25 -1.32 -11.00
N SER A 59 -9.25 -0.44 -11.15
CA SER A 59 -10.45 -0.44 -10.30
C SER A 59 -11.36 -1.63 -10.55
N ASP A 60 -11.37 -2.18 -11.76
CA ASP A 60 -12.25 -3.29 -12.12
C ASP A 60 -11.69 -4.60 -11.57
N ALA A 61 -10.37 -4.76 -11.61
CA ALA A 61 -9.67 -5.90 -11.02
C ALA A 61 -9.38 -5.73 -9.51
N GLY A 62 -9.55 -4.54 -8.93
CA GLY A 62 -9.17 -4.25 -7.54
C GLY A 62 -7.68 -4.41 -7.28
N THR A 63 -6.83 -4.01 -8.26
CA THR A 63 -5.39 -4.22 -8.15
C THR A 63 -4.61 -2.91 -8.18
N VAL A 64 -3.50 -2.89 -7.45
CA VAL A 64 -2.49 -1.82 -7.47
C VAL A 64 -1.15 -2.43 -7.80
N THR A 65 -0.50 -1.93 -8.84
CA THR A 65 0.90 -2.25 -9.15
C THR A 65 1.76 -1.07 -8.71
N ILE A 66 2.70 -1.32 -7.83
CA ILE A 66 3.69 -0.35 -7.36
C ILE A 66 5.00 -0.64 -8.07
N SER A 67 5.67 0.40 -8.56
CA SER A 67 7.00 0.30 -9.16
C SER A 67 7.96 1.33 -8.56
N GLY A 68 9.26 1.03 -8.64
CA GLY A 68 10.32 1.91 -8.15
C GLY A 68 11.72 1.43 -8.52
N PRO A 69 12.75 2.25 -8.26
CA PRO A 69 14.13 1.95 -8.66
C PRO A 69 14.74 0.78 -7.88
N ASP A 70 14.14 0.39 -6.76
CA ASP A 70 14.61 -0.72 -5.93
C ASP A 70 13.51 -1.23 -4.99
N LYS A 71 13.74 -2.43 -4.44
CA LYS A 71 12.82 -3.10 -3.52
C LYS A 71 12.49 -2.27 -2.26
N ALA A 72 13.46 -1.51 -1.75
CA ALA A 72 13.23 -0.69 -0.56
C ALA A 72 12.26 0.47 -0.85
N THR A 73 12.35 1.08 -2.03
CA THR A 73 11.43 2.12 -2.50
C THR A 73 10.03 1.55 -2.70
N VAL A 74 9.90 0.37 -3.33
CA VAL A 74 8.62 -0.31 -3.52
C VAL A 74 8.00 -0.69 -2.18
N GLN A 75 8.79 -1.16 -1.21
CA GLN A 75 8.29 -1.44 0.15
C GLN A 75 7.80 -0.17 0.87
N LYS A 76 8.54 0.95 0.81
CA LYS A 76 8.09 2.22 1.40
C LYS A 76 6.79 2.71 0.77
N ALA A 77 6.61 2.51 -0.52
CA ALA A 77 5.38 2.87 -1.22
C ALA A 77 4.20 1.98 -0.79
N ALA A 78 4.43 0.69 -0.57
CA ALA A 78 3.43 -0.22 0.00
C ALA A 78 3.05 0.18 1.44
N ASP A 79 4.02 0.57 2.27
CA ASP A 79 3.77 1.08 3.62
C ASP A 79 2.95 2.39 3.59
N ALA A 80 3.23 3.27 2.62
CA ALA A 80 2.45 4.51 2.42
C ALA A 80 1.01 4.21 1.98
N LEU A 81 0.81 3.18 1.15
CA LEU A 81 -0.51 2.69 0.75
C LEU A 81 -1.32 2.21 1.96
N VAL A 82 -0.72 1.35 2.81
CA VAL A 82 -1.36 0.86 4.04
C VAL A 82 -1.68 2.02 4.98
N LYS A 83 -0.76 2.98 5.16
CA LYS A 83 -0.97 4.18 5.97
C LYS A 83 -2.10 5.07 5.44
N ALA A 84 -2.37 5.03 4.15
CA ALA A 84 -3.49 5.74 3.52
C ALA A 84 -4.83 5.01 3.63
N GLY A 85 -4.89 3.88 4.34
CA GLY A 85 -6.11 3.14 4.63
C GLY A 85 -6.49 2.06 3.60
N TYR A 86 -5.58 1.71 2.70
CA TYR A 86 -5.76 0.63 1.74
C TYR A 86 -5.07 -0.65 2.21
N PHE A 87 -5.65 -1.77 1.86
CA PHE A 87 -5.06 -3.07 2.14
C PHE A 87 -5.37 -4.06 1.00
N GLY A 88 -4.64 -5.16 0.93
CA GLY A 88 -4.84 -6.19 -0.08
C GLY A 88 -3.91 -7.38 0.12
N LYS A 89 -3.75 -8.18 -0.92
CA LYS A 89 -2.83 -9.32 -0.95
C LYS A 89 -1.65 -9.00 -1.86
N SER A 90 -0.45 -9.05 -1.31
CA SER A 90 0.79 -8.91 -2.08
C SER A 90 1.11 -10.18 -2.84
N ASP A 91 1.71 -10.04 -4.03
CA ASP A 91 2.31 -11.14 -4.82
C ASP A 91 3.62 -11.68 -4.23
N GLY A 92 4.06 -11.16 -3.09
CA GLY A 92 5.30 -11.51 -2.41
C GLY A 92 6.45 -10.53 -2.66
N GLY A 93 6.28 -9.54 -3.55
CA GLY A 93 7.28 -8.49 -3.80
C GLY A 93 7.45 -7.53 -2.62
N VAL A 94 6.36 -7.29 -1.88
CA VAL A 94 6.34 -6.45 -0.66
C VAL A 94 5.63 -7.16 0.48
N THR A 95 5.91 -6.72 1.70
CA THR A 95 5.16 -7.11 2.89
C THR A 95 4.17 -6.00 3.25
N LEU A 96 2.88 -6.32 3.26
CA LEU A 96 1.86 -5.41 3.78
C LEU A 96 1.76 -5.64 5.28
N ASN A 97 2.25 -4.69 6.06
CA ASN A 97 2.22 -4.81 7.51
C ASN A 97 0.82 -4.39 8.02
N PRO A 98 0.02 -5.32 8.54
CA PRO A 98 -1.34 -5.04 9.00
C PRO A 98 -1.39 -4.31 10.35
N GLN A 99 -0.34 -3.59 10.75
CA GLN A 99 -0.22 -2.95 12.07
C GLN A 99 -1.30 -1.89 12.29
N ALA A 100 -2.52 -2.38 12.48
CA ALA A 100 -3.62 -1.57 12.96
C ALA A 100 -3.55 -1.31 14.48
N GLY A 101 -2.56 -1.83 15.18
CA GLY A 101 -2.46 -1.74 16.64
C GLY A 101 -3.36 -2.74 17.40
N ALA A 102 -3.96 -3.71 16.69
CA ALA A 102 -4.82 -4.72 17.30
C ALA A 102 -4.00 -5.68 18.17
N ALA A 103 -4.42 -5.86 19.42
CA ALA A 103 -3.76 -6.70 20.41
C ALA A 103 -4.45 -8.04 20.64
N GLY A 104 -5.58 -8.31 19.98
CA GLY A 104 -6.43 -9.48 20.20
C GLY A 104 -7.27 -9.37 21.48
N GLN A 105 -7.62 -8.15 21.86
CA GLN A 105 -8.40 -7.88 23.06
C GLN A 105 -9.91 -7.83 22.76
N LYS A 106 -10.71 -8.27 23.71
CA LYS A 106 -12.15 -8.00 23.72
C LYS A 106 -12.41 -6.54 24.07
N VAL A 107 -13.21 -5.89 23.22
CA VAL A 107 -13.53 -4.47 23.36
C VAL A 107 -15.03 -4.23 23.22
N GLN A 108 -15.53 -3.18 23.89
CA GLN A 108 -16.93 -2.71 23.78
C GLN A 108 -17.04 -1.60 22.72
N THR A 109 -15.96 -0.88 22.50
CA THR A 109 -15.84 0.17 21.50
C THR A 109 -14.44 0.17 20.93
N LEU A 110 -14.33 0.28 19.60
CA LEU A 110 -13.06 0.33 18.89
C LEU A 110 -13.07 1.54 17.96
N LYS A 111 -12.18 2.49 18.18
CA LYS A 111 -11.99 3.63 17.29
C LYS A 111 -10.93 3.31 16.24
N ILE A 112 -11.30 3.45 14.98
CA ILE A 112 -10.41 3.28 13.82
C ILE A 112 -10.12 4.64 13.18
N GLU A 113 -8.86 4.92 12.93
CA GLU A 113 -8.38 6.14 12.29
C GLU A 113 -7.66 5.83 10.98
N GLY A 114 -7.74 6.77 10.03
CA GLY A 114 -6.99 6.70 8.77
C GLY A 114 -7.55 5.74 7.71
N ALA A 115 -8.68 5.09 7.94
CA ALA A 115 -9.32 4.29 6.90
C ALA A 115 -9.81 5.18 5.73
N HIS A 116 -9.67 4.67 4.50
CA HIS A 116 -10.07 5.41 3.31
C HIS A 116 -11.59 5.33 3.09
N LEU A 117 -12.33 6.39 3.46
CA LEU A 117 -13.79 6.47 3.38
C LEU A 117 -14.25 7.51 2.35
N CYS A 118 -13.78 7.44 1.10
CA CYS A 118 -14.05 8.48 0.09
C CYS A 118 -15.50 8.51 -0.42
N CYS A 119 -16.25 7.41 -0.31
CA CYS A 119 -17.62 7.31 -0.83
C CYS A 119 -18.48 6.32 -0.05
N GLY A 120 -19.79 6.26 -0.38
CA GLY A 120 -20.72 5.35 0.27
C GLY A 120 -20.41 3.86 0.10
N LYS A 121 -19.69 3.47 -0.96
CA LYS A 121 -19.24 2.06 -1.14
C LYS A 121 -18.19 1.67 -0.10
N CYS A 122 -17.29 2.61 0.28
CA CYS A 122 -16.34 2.37 1.38
C CYS A 122 -17.06 2.21 2.72
N VAL A 123 -18.11 3.00 2.99
CA VAL A 123 -18.94 2.85 4.19
C VAL A 123 -19.62 1.47 4.20
N LYS A 124 -20.17 1.03 3.06
CA LYS A 124 -20.74 -0.32 2.93
C LYS A 124 -19.70 -1.45 3.14
N ALA A 125 -18.43 -1.21 2.83
CA ALA A 125 -17.36 -2.16 3.17
C ALA A 125 -17.17 -2.27 4.69
N VAL A 126 -17.23 -1.14 5.41
CA VAL A 126 -17.24 -1.15 6.89
C VAL A 126 -18.46 -1.90 7.43
N ASP A 127 -19.68 -1.68 6.87
CA ASP A 127 -20.89 -2.44 7.22
C ASP A 127 -20.67 -3.96 7.11
N ARG A 128 -20.02 -4.41 6.00
CA ARG A 128 -19.74 -5.84 5.80
C ARG A 128 -18.73 -6.37 6.81
N ALA A 129 -17.68 -5.59 7.11
CA ALA A 129 -16.69 -5.96 8.12
C ALA A 129 -17.33 -6.11 9.50
N VAL A 130 -18.22 -5.19 9.91
CA VAL A 130 -18.97 -5.28 11.18
C VAL A 130 -19.84 -6.54 11.21
N LYS A 131 -20.59 -6.81 10.15
CA LYS A 131 -21.46 -8.00 10.06
C LYS A 131 -20.69 -9.33 10.06
N ALA A 132 -19.43 -9.32 9.62
CA ALA A 132 -18.59 -10.51 9.58
C ALA A 132 -17.96 -10.87 10.94
N VAL A 133 -18.04 -9.97 11.94
CA VAL A 133 -17.37 -10.16 13.24
C VAL A 133 -18.39 -10.48 14.32
N PRO A 134 -18.34 -11.67 14.93
CA PRO A 134 -19.23 -12.02 16.03
C PRO A 134 -19.10 -11.02 17.19
N GLY A 135 -20.25 -10.50 17.63
CA GLY A 135 -20.31 -9.53 18.72
C GLY A 135 -20.17 -8.06 18.34
N ALA A 136 -19.67 -7.73 17.15
CA ALA A 136 -19.75 -6.37 16.62
C ALA A 136 -21.20 -6.06 16.22
N LYS A 137 -21.67 -4.84 16.51
CA LYS A 137 -23.10 -4.46 16.36
C LYS A 137 -23.28 -3.31 15.38
N GLU A 138 -22.64 -2.18 15.64
CA GLU A 138 -22.88 -0.93 14.95
C GLU A 138 -21.57 -0.18 14.70
N HIS A 139 -21.61 0.77 13.78
CA HIS A 139 -20.54 1.74 13.55
C HIS A 139 -21.12 3.10 13.16
N ASN A 140 -20.31 4.16 13.34
CA ASN A 140 -20.65 5.53 12.96
C ASN A 140 -19.87 6.04 11.72
N ALA A 141 -19.29 5.12 10.92
CA ALA A 141 -18.53 5.49 9.73
C ALA A 141 -19.43 6.23 8.73
N VAL A 142 -18.96 7.38 8.24
CA VAL A 142 -19.63 8.16 7.19
C VAL A 142 -18.64 8.56 6.10
N LYS A 143 -19.13 8.86 4.92
CA LYS A 143 -18.31 9.33 3.79
C LYS A 143 -17.44 10.53 4.20
N GLY A 144 -16.14 10.43 3.93
CA GLY A 144 -15.16 11.48 4.18
C GLY A 144 -14.67 11.55 5.63
N ALA A 145 -15.17 10.71 6.54
CA ALA A 145 -14.68 10.65 7.91
C ALA A 145 -13.21 10.19 7.93
N LYS A 146 -12.44 10.77 8.85
CA LYS A 146 -11.05 10.37 9.12
C LYS A 146 -10.93 9.30 10.18
N SER A 147 -11.98 9.12 10.96
CA SER A 147 -12.09 8.09 11.99
C SER A 147 -13.55 7.65 12.13
N PHE A 148 -13.77 6.46 12.68
CA PHE A 148 -15.08 5.96 13.05
C PHE A 148 -14.94 5.01 14.23
N ASP A 149 -16.05 4.82 14.94
CA ASP A 149 -16.15 3.90 16.05
C ASP A 149 -16.97 2.66 15.64
N VAL A 150 -16.58 1.51 16.18
CA VAL A 150 -17.34 0.27 16.11
C VAL A 150 -17.70 -0.14 17.53
N THR A 151 -18.98 -0.49 17.77
CA THR A 151 -19.48 -0.88 19.08
C THR A 151 -19.93 -2.34 19.10
N GLY A 152 -19.89 -2.96 20.27
CA GLY A 152 -20.27 -4.36 20.47
C GLY A 152 -19.39 -5.04 21.53
N ASP A 153 -19.47 -6.36 21.63
CA ASP A 153 -18.59 -7.17 22.48
C ASP A 153 -17.77 -8.11 21.56
N PHE A 154 -16.68 -7.64 21.00
CA PHE A 154 -15.94 -8.32 19.95
C PHE A 154 -14.41 -8.22 20.14
N ASN A 155 -13.67 -9.06 19.39
CA ASN A 155 -12.21 -9.02 19.37
C ASN A 155 -11.71 -7.96 18.36
N ASP A 156 -10.82 -7.07 18.78
CA ASP A 156 -10.26 -5.98 17.97
C ASP A 156 -9.51 -6.50 16.72
N LYS A 157 -8.77 -7.60 16.86
CA LYS A 157 -8.02 -8.22 15.77
C LYS A 157 -8.94 -8.85 14.72
N ASP A 158 -10.05 -9.44 15.15
CA ASP A 158 -11.04 -10.01 14.22
C ASP A 158 -11.68 -8.91 13.38
N PHE A 159 -11.99 -7.76 13.97
CA PHE A 159 -12.52 -6.62 13.24
C PHE A 159 -11.50 -6.06 12.23
N VAL A 160 -10.26 -5.84 12.64
CA VAL A 160 -9.21 -5.37 11.72
C VAL A 160 -9.03 -6.36 10.58
N THR A 161 -9.02 -7.65 10.86
CA THR A 161 -8.91 -8.70 9.82
C THR A 161 -10.10 -8.68 8.87
N ALA A 162 -11.32 -8.48 9.38
CA ALA A 162 -12.52 -8.36 8.56
C ALA A 162 -12.47 -7.11 7.65
N LEU A 163 -12.03 -5.97 8.20
CA LEU A 163 -11.86 -4.74 7.43
C LEU A 163 -10.81 -4.90 6.32
N GLN A 164 -9.72 -5.61 6.59
CA GLN A 164 -8.67 -5.92 5.62
C GLN A 164 -9.16 -6.85 4.49
N LYS A 165 -10.04 -7.79 4.78
CA LYS A 165 -10.71 -8.62 3.76
C LYS A 165 -11.58 -7.79 2.80
N GLU A 166 -12.05 -6.63 3.24
CA GLU A 166 -12.77 -5.68 2.42
C GLU A 166 -11.85 -4.73 1.63
N GLY A 167 -10.54 -4.95 1.67
CA GLY A 167 -9.53 -4.14 0.96
C GLY A 167 -9.24 -2.78 1.61
N LEU A 168 -9.65 -2.60 2.86
CA LEU A 168 -9.46 -1.40 3.67
C LEU A 168 -8.65 -1.72 4.92
N THR A 169 -8.01 -0.70 5.48
CA THR A 169 -7.39 -0.79 6.81
C THR A 169 -7.44 0.56 7.52
N GLY A 170 -7.03 0.59 8.77
CA GLY A 170 -6.87 1.80 9.57
C GLY A 170 -6.05 1.47 10.81
N GLN A 171 -5.81 2.46 11.65
CA GLN A 171 -5.11 2.31 12.93
C GLN A 171 -6.11 2.35 14.07
N ILE A 172 -5.92 1.51 15.07
CA ILE A 172 -6.66 1.62 16.33
C ILE A 172 -6.15 2.86 17.07
N ALA A 173 -7.06 3.78 17.39
CA ALA A 173 -6.72 4.94 18.23
C ALA A 173 -6.29 4.45 19.62
N LYS A 174 -5.22 5.05 20.14
CA LYS A 174 -4.74 4.79 21.50
C LYS A 174 -5.47 5.64 22.51
#